data_7992bdc24ae1b3f6f863286867936eb4
#
_entry.id   7992bdc24ae1b3f6f863286867936eb4
#
_cell.length_a   1.000
_cell.length_b   1.000
_cell.length_c   1.000
_cell.angle_alpha   90.00
_cell.angle_beta   90.00
_cell.angle_gamma   90.00
#
_symmetry.space_group_name_H-M   'P 1'
#
loop_
_entity.id
_entity.type
_entity.pdbx_description
1 polymer ?
#
loop_
_entity_poly.entity_id
_entity_poly.type
_entity_poly.pdbx_seq_one_letter_code
_entity_poly.pdbx_strand_id
1 'polypeptide(L)'
;MKLALKVDVDTLRGTEEGVPRLLSLFEKHKAGASFLFSLGPDHTGRALRRVFRPGFFSKVRRTSVIEHYGIRTLLYGTLLPGPDIGRRCAHILKSVKRSGFEVGIHCWDHVRWQDFVARRDADWTEREMQRAFRRYVEIFGEEPHTWGAAGWQLNRYAAWFEERHFRFASDTRGSGPFRPLWDGVQIGCPQLPTTLPTLDELIGLHDDPVQHLLDRSGDGDQVFTAHAELEGGRLIELFEKLLVGWRSQGHELVDLATLYETLDPTTLPRCEVIQGTVPGRSGTLAVQEGFKG
;
A
#
# COMPACT_ATOMS: atom_id res chain seq x y z
N MET A 1 -7.48 21.12 2.97
CA MET A 1 -6.38 20.18 2.58
C MET A 1 -6.92 18.78 2.63
N LYS A 2 -6.58 17.95 1.64
CA LYS A 2 -6.99 16.54 1.61
C LYS A 2 -5.87 15.64 2.13
N LEU A 3 -6.24 14.65 2.91
CA LEU A 3 -5.34 13.57 3.31
C LEU A 3 -5.97 12.27 2.83
N ALA A 4 -5.39 11.71 1.77
CA ALA A 4 -5.87 10.47 1.21
C ALA A 4 -5.37 9.28 2.04
N LEU A 5 -6.30 8.41 2.43
CA LEU A 5 -6.02 7.20 3.16
C LEU A 5 -5.95 6.02 2.19
N LYS A 6 -4.77 5.45 2.04
CA LYS A 6 -4.51 4.23 1.29
C LYS A 6 -4.36 3.08 2.28
N VAL A 7 -5.11 2.00 2.09
CA VAL A 7 -5.03 0.79 2.91
C VAL A 7 -4.49 -0.35 2.05
N ASP A 8 -3.26 -0.75 2.29
CA ASP A 8 -2.66 -1.92 1.66
C ASP A 8 -3.10 -3.18 2.44
N VAL A 9 -3.64 -4.16 1.72
CA VAL A 9 -4.17 -5.40 2.29
C VAL A 9 -3.34 -6.57 1.75
N ASP A 10 -2.34 -6.97 2.54
CA ASP A 10 -1.27 -7.87 2.09
C ASP A 10 -1.60 -9.33 2.28
N THR A 11 -2.35 -9.67 3.35
CA THR A 11 -2.50 -11.04 3.84
C THR A 11 -3.95 -11.47 3.96
N LEU A 12 -4.16 -12.80 4.06
CA LEU A 12 -5.47 -13.35 4.40
C LEU A 12 -5.98 -12.80 5.73
N ARG A 13 -5.12 -12.74 6.75
CA ARG A 13 -5.50 -12.26 8.07
C ARG A 13 -5.89 -10.78 8.06
N GLY A 14 -5.11 -9.94 7.37
CA GLY A 14 -5.46 -8.53 7.16
C GLY A 14 -6.82 -8.37 6.51
N THR A 15 -7.10 -9.22 5.50
CA THR A 15 -8.40 -9.22 4.82
C THR A 15 -9.54 -9.68 5.75
N GLU A 16 -9.37 -10.79 6.48
CA GLU A 16 -10.43 -11.37 7.32
C GLU A 16 -10.69 -10.60 8.62
N GLU A 17 -9.64 -10.05 9.26
CA GLU A 17 -9.74 -9.40 10.57
C GLU A 17 -9.57 -7.88 10.50
N GLY A 18 -8.57 -7.40 9.74
CA GLY A 18 -8.20 -5.99 9.68
C GLY A 18 -9.19 -5.14 8.89
N VAL A 19 -9.55 -5.58 7.70
CA VAL A 19 -10.47 -4.85 6.82
C VAL A 19 -11.81 -4.53 7.50
N PRO A 20 -12.53 -5.49 8.14
CA PRO A 20 -13.80 -5.17 8.80
C PRO A 20 -13.66 -4.13 9.93
N ARG A 21 -12.54 -4.16 10.67
CA ARG A 21 -12.29 -3.19 11.75
C ARG A 21 -12.02 -1.80 11.21
N LEU A 22 -11.23 -1.72 10.12
CA LEU A 22 -10.96 -0.44 9.45
C LEU A 22 -12.23 0.15 8.82
N LEU A 23 -13.09 -0.67 8.21
CA LEU A 23 -14.38 -0.21 7.72
C LEU A 23 -15.20 0.46 8.83
N SER A 24 -15.37 -0.22 9.96
CA SER A 24 -16.10 0.34 11.10
C SER A 24 -15.48 1.62 11.63
N LEU A 25 -14.12 1.71 11.64
CA LEU A 25 -13.40 2.89 12.07
C LEU A 25 -13.62 4.06 11.10
N PHE A 26 -13.51 3.83 9.80
CA PHE A 26 -13.72 4.86 8.79
C PHE A 26 -15.18 5.34 8.75
N GLU A 27 -16.15 4.44 8.87
CA GLU A 27 -17.56 4.80 9.00
C GLU A 27 -17.82 5.68 10.24
N LYS A 28 -17.27 5.29 11.40
CA LYS A 28 -17.35 6.07 12.65
C LYS A 28 -16.83 7.49 12.48
N HIS A 29 -15.71 7.63 11.78
CA HIS A 29 -15.05 8.92 11.55
C HIS A 29 -15.45 9.56 10.22
N LYS A 30 -16.38 9.01 9.44
CA LYS A 30 -16.80 9.51 8.12
C LYS A 30 -15.58 9.80 7.21
N ALA A 31 -14.57 8.95 7.26
CA ALA A 31 -13.35 9.07 6.49
C ALA A 31 -13.47 8.25 5.19
N GLY A 32 -13.04 8.82 4.05
CA GLY A 32 -12.82 8.07 2.83
C GLY A 32 -11.52 7.28 2.90
N ALA A 33 -11.44 6.16 2.19
CA ALA A 33 -10.22 5.37 2.07
C ALA A 33 -10.25 4.51 0.80
N SER A 34 -9.06 4.22 0.26
CA SER A 34 -8.84 3.29 -0.85
C SER A 34 -8.26 1.99 -0.32
N PHE A 35 -8.97 0.89 -0.50
CA PHE A 35 -8.48 -0.44 -0.13
C PHE A 35 -7.85 -1.13 -1.33
N LEU A 36 -6.56 -1.38 -1.26
CA LEU A 36 -5.80 -2.07 -2.30
C LEU A 36 -5.51 -3.51 -1.88
N PHE A 37 -6.02 -4.48 -2.63
CA PHE A 37 -6.01 -5.88 -2.24
C PHE A 37 -4.96 -6.70 -2.98
N SER A 38 -4.23 -7.54 -2.23
CA SER A 38 -3.53 -8.70 -2.78
C SER A 38 -4.56 -9.77 -3.16
N LEU A 39 -4.59 -10.20 -4.44
CA LEU A 39 -5.70 -10.97 -4.99
C LEU A 39 -5.40 -12.45 -5.25
N GLY A 40 -4.17 -12.89 -5.00
CA GLY A 40 -3.73 -14.27 -5.20
C GLY A 40 -3.35 -14.97 -3.88
N PRO A 41 -2.32 -15.84 -3.91
CA PRO A 41 -1.96 -16.63 -2.75
C PRO A 41 -1.21 -15.82 -1.70
N ASP A 42 -1.58 -16.00 -0.43
CA ASP A 42 -0.83 -15.48 0.71
C ASP A 42 0.46 -16.31 0.93
N HIS A 43 1.58 -15.72 0.61
CA HIS A 43 2.90 -16.34 0.79
C HIS A 43 3.75 -15.62 1.84
N THR A 44 3.12 -14.98 2.83
CA THR A 44 3.80 -14.18 3.86
C THR A 44 4.90 -14.95 4.59
N GLY A 45 4.75 -16.24 4.81
CA GLY A 45 5.79 -17.07 5.41
C GLY A 45 7.11 -17.08 4.64
N ARG A 46 7.10 -16.84 3.32
CA ARG A 46 8.33 -16.73 2.53
C ARG A 46 9.14 -15.49 2.90
N ALA A 47 8.50 -14.43 3.37
CA ALA A 47 9.17 -13.22 3.82
C ALA A 47 10.03 -13.46 5.08
N LEU A 48 9.76 -14.51 5.88
CA LEU A 48 10.60 -14.90 7.01
C LEU A 48 12.07 -15.18 6.61
N ARG A 49 12.31 -15.57 5.37
CA ARG A 49 13.69 -15.74 4.86
C ARG A 49 14.46 -14.43 4.88
N ARG A 50 13.79 -13.28 4.82
CA ARG A 50 14.41 -11.95 4.94
C ARG A 50 14.86 -11.66 6.38
N VAL A 51 14.13 -12.18 7.39
CA VAL A 51 14.43 -12.04 8.82
C VAL A 51 15.75 -12.74 9.18
N PHE A 52 16.17 -13.75 8.40
CA PHE A 52 17.43 -14.47 8.61
C PHE A 52 18.64 -13.86 7.87
N ARG A 53 18.47 -12.74 7.16
CA ARG A 53 19.63 -12.04 6.55
C ARG A 53 20.43 -11.30 7.63
N PRO A 54 21.78 -11.33 7.56
CA PRO A 54 22.64 -10.56 8.49
C PRO A 54 22.24 -9.07 8.45
N GLY A 55 22.06 -8.45 9.60
CA GLY A 55 21.67 -7.03 9.73
C GLY A 55 20.19 -6.78 10.06
N PHE A 56 19.33 -7.79 10.04
CA PHE A 56 17.91 -7.62 10.37
C PHE A 56 17.58 -7.83 11.87
N PHE A 57 18.57 -8.00 12.71
CA PHE A 57 18.38 -8.48 14.06
C PHE A 57 18.37 -7.40 15.15
N SER A 58 17.19 -6.95 15.56
CA SER A 58 16.93 -6.71 16.97
C SER A 58 15.88 -7.74 17.46
N LYS A 59 16.07 -8.24 18.68
CA LYS A 59 15.18 -9.22 19.31
C LYS A 59 13.74 -8.74 19.41
N VAL A 60 13.56 -7.43 19.50
CA VAL A 60 12.28 -6.71 19.58
C VAL A 60 11.47 -6.82 18.28
N ARG A 61 12.10 -6.77 17.11
CA ARG A 61 11.39 -6.89 15.82
C ARG A 61 10.83 -8.28 15.53
N ARG A 62 11.45 -9.36 16.03
CA ARG A 62 10.92 -10.72 15.82
C ARG A 62 9.63 -10.98 16.58
N THR A 63 9.54 -10.52 17.81
CA THR A 63 8.34 -10.68 18.63
C THR A 63 7.18 -9.91 18.02
N SER A 64 7.44 -8.69 17.52
CA SER A 64 6.41 -7.87 16.85
C SER A 64 5.88 -8.52 15.57
N VAL A 65 6.72 -9.13 14.73
CA VAL A 65 6.29 -9.80 13.48
C VAL A 65 5.29 -10.93 13.76
N ILE A 66 5.59 -11.82 14.73
CA ILE A 66 4.69 -12.90 15.11
C ILE A 66 3.36 -12.35 15.65
N GLU A 67 3.43 -11.30 16.43
CA GLU A 67 2.27 -10.67 17.03
C GLU A 67 1.36 -9.99 15.99
N HIS A 68 1.94 -9.34 14.98
CA HIS A 68 1.20 -8.64 13.92
C HIS A 68 0.60 -9.60 12.91
N TYR A 69 1.37 -10.57 12.42
CA TYR A 69 0.94 -11.45 11.33
C TYR A 69 0.30 -12.76 11.84
N GLY A 70 0.62 -13.20 13.08
CA GLY A 70 0.19 -14.47 13.63
C GLY A 70 0.97 -15.67 13.08
N ILE A 71 1.11 -16.72 13.88
CA ILE A 71 1.92 -17.91 13.57
C ILE A 71 1.44 -18.57 12.26
N ARG A 72 0.13 -18.69 12.06
CA ARG A 72 -0.44 -19.37 10.89
C ARG A 72 -0.08 -18.67 9.58
N THR A 73 -0.18 -17.34 9.54
CA THR A 73 0.19 -16.53 8.36
C THR A 73 1.68 -16.70 8.04
N LEU A 74 2.53 -16.78 9.06
CA LEU A 74 3.97 -16.99 8.90
C LEU A 74 4.35 -18.40 8.39
N LEU A 75 3.41 -19.34 8.37
CA LEU A 75 3.60 -20.67 7.78
C LEU A 75 3.13 -20.73 6.31
N TYR A 76 2.35 -19.78 5.83
CA TYR A 76 1.82 -19.79 4.48
C TYR A 76 2.92 -19.62 3.42
N GLY A 77 2.86 -20.47 2.40
CA GLY A 77 3.86 -20.52 1.33
C GLY A 77 5.18 -21.19 1.69
N THR A 78 5.31 -21.71 2.94
CA THR A 78 6.45 -22.51 3.41
C THR A 78 5.99 -23.88 3.86
N LEU A 79 5.53 -24.03 5.09
CA LEU A 79 5.02 -25.30 5.65
C LEU A 79 3.55 -25.54 5.32
N LEU A 80 2.78 -24.49 5.09
CA LEU A 80 1.39 -24.55 4.66
C LEU A 80 1.23 -23.94 3.25
N PRO A 81 0.31 -24.47 2.41
CA PRO A 81 -0.03 -23.82 1.15
C PRO A 81 -0.58 -22.41 1.42
N GLY A 82 -0.21 -21.46 0.58
CA GLY A 82 -0.75 -20.11 0.64
C GLY A 82 -2.22 -20.10 0.22
N PRO A 83 -3.16 -19.67 1.08
CA PRO A 83 -4.56 -19.55 0.70
C PRO A 83 -4.72 -18.46 -0.35
N ASP A 84 -5.62 -18.68 -1.32
CA ASP A 84 -5.98 -17.69 -2.35
C ASP A 84 -6.93 -16.65 -1.73
N ILE A 85 -6.40 -15.46 -1.47
CA ILE A 85 -7.11 -14.37 -0.79
C ILE A 85 -8.34 -13.94 -1.59
N GLY A 86 -8.16 -13.63 -2.88
CA GLY A 86 -9.23 -13.13 -3.73
C GLY A 86 -10.42 -14.07 -3.84
N ARG A 87 -10.17 -15.39 -3.91
CA ARG A 87 -11.27 -16.38 -3.93
C ARG A 87 -11.91 -16.53 -2.56
N ARG A 88 -11.11 -16.66 -1.53
CA ARG A 88 -11.61 -16.94 -0.18
C ARG A 88 -12.37 -15.77 0.41
N CYS A 89 -11.88 -14.56 0.19
CA CYS A 89 -12.41 -13.34 0.79
C CYS A 89 -13.23 -12.47 -0.17
N ALA A 90 -13.62 -12.97 -1.35
CA ALA A 90 -14.40 -12.21 -2.34
C ALA A 90 -15.62 -11.48 -1.73
N HIS A 91 -16.27 -12.10 -0.72
CA HIS A 91 -17.42 -11.51 -0.04
C HIS A 91 -17.03 -10.26 0.79
N ILE A 92 -15.84 -10.27 1.43
CA ILE A 92 -15.31 -9.12 2.18
C ILE A 92 -14.95 -8.00 1.21
N LEU A 93 -14.21 -8.31 0.13
CA LEU A 93 -13.82 -7.34 -0.89
C LEU A 93 -15.05 -6.64 -1.47
N LYS A 94 -16.09 -7.42 -1.81
CA LYS A 94 -17.38 -6.89 -2.29
C LYS A 94 -18.10 -6.04 -1.23
N SER A 95 -17.96 -6.37 0.06
CA SER A 95 -18.58 -5.56 1.12
C SER A 95 -17.93 -4.19 1.24
N VAL A 96 -16.58 -4.09 1.13
CA VAL A 96 -15.85 -2.82 1.10
C VAL A 96 -16.41 -1.89 0.04
N LYS A 97 -16.54 -2.40 -1.20
CA LYS A 97 -17.10 -1.62 -2.30
C LYS A 97 -18.55 -1.22 -2.07
N ARG A 98 -19.41 -2.13 -1.55
CA ARG A 98 -20.81 -1.82 -1.24
C ARG A 98 -20.96 -0.77 -0.14
N SER A 99 -20.00 -0.67 0.77
CA SER A 99 -19.95 0.39 1.79
C SER A 99 -19.48 1.75 1.23
N GLY A 100 -19.23 1.84 -0.08
CA GLY A 100 -18.88 3.08 -0.75
C GLY A 100 -17.40 3.43 -0.74
N PHE A 101 -16.52 2.52 -0.29
CA PHE A 101 -15.07 2.72 -0.32
C PHE A 101 -14.48 2.38 -1.68
N GLU A 102 -13.45 3.12 -2.09
CA GLU A 102 -12.67 2.78 -3.26
C GLU A 102 -11.94 1.45 -3.06
N VAL A 103 -11.95 0.62 -4.11
CA VAL A 103 -11.22 -0.65 -4.16
C VAL A 103 -10.29 -0.67 -5.36
N GLY A 104 -9.08 -1.16 -5.15
CA GLY A 104 -8.06 -1.30 -6.19
C GLY A 104 -7.22 -2.56 -5.99
N ILE A 105 -6.17 -2.67 -6.78
CA ILE A 105 -5.26 -3.82 -6.76
C ILE A 105 -3.97 -3.43 -6.05
N HIS A 106 -3.52 -4.29 -5.10
CA HIS A 106 -2.19 -4.20 -4.53
C HIS A 106 -1.19 -5.06 -5.31
N CYS A 107 -1.51 -6.31 -5.54
CA CYS A 107 -0.72 -7.23 -6.38
C CYS A 107 -1.45 -8.57 -6.55
N TRP A 108 -0.79 -9.54 -7.26
CA TRP A 108 -1.21 -10.94 -7.25
C TRP A 108 -0.68 -11.68 -6.01
N ASP A 109 0.62 -11.64 -5.77
CA ASP A 109 1.34 -12.30 -4.66
C ASP A 109 2.31 -11.29 -4.07
N HIS A 110 1.99 -10.80 -2.87
CA HIS A 110 2.72 -9.71 -2.23
C HIS A 110 4.22 -9.97 -2.09
N VAL A 111 4.59 -11.12 -1.51
CA VAL A 111 6.00 -11.45 -1.27
C VAL A 111 6.76 -11.66 -2.57
N ARG A 112 6.12 -12.32 -3.53
CA ARG A 112 6.72 -12.57 -4.83
C ARG A 112 6.93 -11.28 -5.63
N TRP A 113 5.95 -10.38 -5.60
CA TRP A 113 6.08 -9.07 -6.22
C TRP A 113 7.22 -8.27 -5.59
N GLN A 114 7.17 -8.07 -4.29
CA GLN A 114 8.13 -7.28 -3.55
C GLN A 114 9.58 -7.79 -3.68
N ASP A 115 9.79 -9.12 -3.72
CA ASP A 115 11.13 -9.71 -3.81
C ASP A 115 11.73 -9.66 -5.22
N PHE A 116 10.88 -9.63 -6.25
CA PHE A 116 11.38 -9.96 -7.59
C PHE A 116 11.13 -8.90 -8.64
N VAL A 117 10.05 -8.09 -8.59
CA VAL A 117 9.63 -7.23 -9.70
C VAL A 117 10.74 -6.31 -10.20
N ALA A 118 11.52 -5.69 -9.30
CA ALA A 118 12.58 -4.76 -9.68
C ALA A 118 13.65 -5.35 -10.63
N ARG A 119 13.75 -6.68 -10.72
CA ARG A 119 14.75 -7.40 -11.55
C ARG A 119 14.13 -8.28 -12.61
N ARG A 120 12.81 -8.20 -12.83
CA ARG A 120 12.09 -9.05 -13.77
C ARG A 120 11.88 -8.34 -15.11
N ASP A 121 11.72 -9.19 -16.14
CA ASP A 121 11.43 -8.78 -17.51
C ASP A 121 9.94 -8.39 -17.69
N ALA A 122 9.63 -7.95 -18.88
CA ALA A 122 8.28 -7.56 -19.29
C ALA A 122 7.29 -8.72 -19.16
N ASP A 123 7.65 -9.90 -19.64
CA ASP A 123 6.75 -11.06 -19.65
C ASP A 123 6.36 -11.51 -18.25
N TRP A 124 7.30 -11.51 -17.32
CA TRP A 124 7.00 -11.86 -15.93
C TRP A 124 6.11 -10.80 -15.27
N THR A 125 6.45 -9.52 -15.45
CA THR A 125 5.73 -8.41 -14.85
C THR A 125 4.29 -8.37 -15.36
N GLU A 126 4.10 -8.45 -16.67
CA GLU A 126 2.78 -8.44 -17.29
C GLU A 126 1.93 -9.64 -16.85
N ARG A 127 2.50 -10.84 -16.75
CA ARG A 127 1.78 -12.01 -16.25
C ARG A 127 1.29 -11.85 -14.80
N GLU A 128 2.10 -11.28 -13.92
CA GLU A 128 1.70 -11.09 -12.52
C GLU A 128 0.59 -10.02 -12.41
N MET A 129 0.72 -8.90 -13.13
CA MET A 129 -0.30 -7.85 -13.16
C MET A 129 -1.60 -8.33 -13.80
N GLN A 130 -1.52 -9.03 -14.93
CA GLN A 130 -2.69 -9.58 -15.62
C GLN A 130 -3.45 -10.62 -14.79
N ARG A 131 -2.76 -11.41 -13.93
CA ARG A 131 -3.44 -12.31 -12.99
C ARG A 131 -4.27 -11.54 -11.97
N ALA A 132 -3.69 -10.50 -11.38
CA ALA A 132 -4.39 -9.67 -10.41
C ALA A 132 -5.57 -8.92 -11.07
N PHE A 133 -5.35 -8.36 -12.25
CA PHE A 133 -6.38 -7.67 -13.02
C PHE A 133 -7.58 -8.58 -13.32
N ARG A 134 -7.33 -9.77 -13.87
CA ARG A 134 -8.41 -10.75 -14.15
C ARG A 134 -9.17 -11.15 -12.89
N ARG A 135 -8.47 -11.39 -11.78
CA ARG A 135 -9.09 -11.72 -10.52
C ARG A 135 -9.97 -10.58 -10.00
N TYR A 136 -9.53 -9.34 -10.15
CA TYR A 136 -10.35 -8.18 -9.80
C TYR A 136 -11.65 -8.17 -10.62
N VAL A 137 -11.56 -8.32 -11.94
CA VAL A 137 -12.72 -8.40 -12.82
C VAL A 137 -13.65 -9.59 -12.47
N GLU A 138 -13.10 -10.77 -12.16
CA GLU A 138 -13.87 -11.93 -11.68
C GLU A 138 -14.65 -11.62 -10.40
N ILE A 139 -14.07 -10.85 -9.49
CA ILE A 139 -14.70 -10.50 -8.20
C ILE A 139 -15.74 -9.41 -8.37
N PHE A 140 -15.40 -8.33 -9.04
CA PHE A 140 -16.20 -7.09 -9.04
C PHE A 140 -17.09 -6.92 -10.28
N GLY A 141 -16.80 -7.62 -11.37
CA GLY A 141 -17.53 -7.51 -12.64
C GLY A 141 -17.23 -6.23 -13.44
N GLU A 142 -16.17 -5.52 -13.07
CA GLU A 142 -15.71 -4.28 -13.71
C GLU A 142 -14.18 -4.19 -13.67
N GLU A 143 -13.60 -3.29 -14.47
CA GLU A 143 -12.15 -3.05 -14.47
C GLU A 143 -11.72 -2.19 -13.28
N PRO A 144 -10.52 -2.44 -12.70
CA PRO A 144 -9.96 -1.61 -11.64
C PRO A 144 -9.51 -0.26 -12.18
N HIS A 145 -9.59 0.78 -11.34
CA HIS A 145 -9.16 2.13 -11.70
C HIS A 145 -7.78 2.50 -11.14
N THR A 146 -7.31 1.77 -10.14
CA THR A 146 -6.03 2.05 -9.47
C THR A 146 -5.28 0.79 -9.08
N TRP A 147 -3.97 0.97 -9.00
CA TRP A 147 -2.98 0.00 -8.56
C TRP A 147 -2.08 0.64 -7.50
N GLY A 148 -1.60 -0.16 -6.55
CA GLY A 148 -0.55 0.25 -5.61
C GLY A 148 0.43 -0.88 -5.39
N ALA A 149 1.67 -0.69 -5.81
CA ALA A 149 2.67 -1.74 -5.84
C ALA A 149 3.08 -2.23 -4.45
N ALA A 150 3.09 -3.54 -4.25
CA ALA A 150 3.48 -4.16 -3.00
C ALA A 150 4.90 -3.79 -2.59
N GLY A 151 5.04 -3.27 -1.36
CA GLY A 151 6.30 -2.84 -0.79
C GLY A 151 6.97 -1.71 -1.54
N TRP A 152 6.22 -0.88 -2.27
CA TRP A 152 6.73 0.18 -3.15
C TRP A 152 7.81 -0.31 -4.11
N GLN A 153 7.58 -1.49 -4.69
CA GLN A 153 8.50 -2.10 -5.67
C GLN A 153 7.84 -2.16 -7.03
N LEU A 154 8.46 -1.56 -8.03
CA LEU A 154 8.02 -1.66 -9.41
C LEU A 154 9.20 -1.59 -10.38
N ASN A 155 8.92 -1.80 -11.66
CA ASN A 155 9.84 -1.60 -12.76
C ASN A 155 9.13 -0.88 -13.91
N ARG A 156 9.86 -0.48 -14.94
CA ARG A 156 9.29 0.22 -16.10
C ARG A 156 8.18 -0.56 -16.83
N TYR A 157 8.18 -1.88 -16.74
CA TYR A 157 7.17 -2.71 -17.40
C TYR A 157 5.85 -2.71 -16.64
N ALA A 158 5.90 -2.56 -15.30
CA ALA A 158 4.71 -2.30 -14.50
C ALA A 158 4.09 -0.95 -14.90
N ALA A 159 4.89 0.10 -15.00
CA ALA A 159 4.43 1.41 -15.45
C ALA A 159 3.78 1.36 -16.85
N TRP A 160 4.33 0.58 -17.79
CA TRP A 160 3.69 0.37 -19.10
C TRP A 160 2.34 -0.35 -19.02
N PHE A 161 2.18 -1.29 -18.09
CA PHE A 161 0.89 -1.94 -17.87
C PHE A 161 -0.11 -0.95 -17.26
N GLU A 162 0.32 -0.18 -16.27
CA GLU A 162 -0.49 0.83 -15.58
C GLU A 162 -1.02 1.89 -16.54
N GLU A 163 -0.20 2.42 -17.44
CA GLU A 163 -0.60 3.42 -18.45
C GLU A 163 -1.78 2.96 -19.31
N ARG A 164 -1.89 1.66 -19.54
CA ARG A 164 -2.94 1.07 -20.40
C ARG A 164 -4.22 0.70 -19.65
N HIS A 165 -4.13 0.53 -18.32
CA HIS A 165 -5.20 -0.12 -17.56
C HIS A 165 -5.72 0.69 -16.36
N PHE A 166 -4.97 1.68 -15.87
CA PHE A 166 -5.36 2.42 -14.68
C PHE A 166 -5.41 3.93 -14.93
N ARG A 167 -6.24 4.62 -14.15
CA ARG A 167 -6.35 6.08 -14.20
C ARG A 167 -5.20 6.75 -13.47
N PHE A 168 -4.76 6.15 -12.38
CA PHE A 168 -3.63 6.55 -11.54
C PHE A 168 -3.09 5.35 -10.76
N ALA A 169 -1.90 5.49 -10.20
CA ALA A 169 -1.31 4.48 -9.33
C ALA A 169 -0.69 5.10 -8.06
N SER A 170 -0.43 4.28 -7.05
CA SER A 170 0.18 4.69 -5.78
C SER A 170 1.29 3.71 -5.38
N ASP A 171 2.38 3.74 -6.17
CA ASP A 171 3.45 2.74 -6.14
C ASP A 171 4.73 3.22 -5.48
N THR A 172 4.84 4.52 -5.29
CA THR A 172 6.10 5.15 -4.90
C THR A 172 6.01 5.86 -3.57
N ARG A 173 7.16 6.19 -3.00
CA ARG A 173 7.28 7.22 -1.97
C ARG A 173 7.62 8.53 -2.67
N GLY A 174 7.11 9.64 -2.16
CA GLY A 174 7.34 10.93 -2.82
C GLY A 174 6.81 12.12 -2.03
N SER A 175 6.99 13.31 -2.58
CA SER A 175 6.58 14.57 -1.96
C SER A 175 5.21 15.06 -2.41
N GLY A 176 4.65 14.47 -3.47
CA GLY A 176 3.34 14.84 -4.01
C GLY A 176 3.09 14.20 -5.38
N PRO A 177 1.88 14.36 -5.95
CA PRO A 177 1.50 13.76 -7.22
C PRO A 177 2.43 14.17 -8.38
N PHE A 178 2.73 13.22 -9.27
CA PHE A 178 3.64 13.44 -10.40
C PHE A 178 3.37 12.50 -11.59
N ARG A 179 3.93 12.85 -12.76
CA ARG A 179 3.99 11.95 -13.93
C ARG A 179 5.35 11.25 -13.94
N PRO A 180 5.36 9.91 -13.93
CA PRO A 180 6.61 9.16 -13.82
C PRO A 180 7.44 9.24 -15.11
N LEU A 181 8.75 9.40 -14.94
CA LEU A 181 9.76 9.22 -15.97
C LEU A 181 10.59 7.97 -15.65
N TRP A 182 11.04 7.32 -16.72
CA TRP A 182 11.94 6.18 -16.69
C TRP A 182 13.04 6.41 -17.73
N ASP A 183 14.26 6.65 -17.27
CA ASP A 183 15.38 7.03 -18.15
C ASP A 183 15.03 8.22 -19.08
N GLY A 184 14.38 9.26 -18.56
CA GLY A 184 13.95 10.43 -19.29
C GLY A 184 12.69 10.27 -20.14
N VAL A 185 12.11 9.08 -20.23
CA VAL A 185 10.91 8.79 -21.01
C VAL A 185 9.69 8.74 -20.10
N GLN A 186 8.65 9.51 -20.42
CA GLN A 186 7.39 9.45 -19.67
C GLN A 186 6.69 8.14 -19.98
N ILE A 187 6.52 7.31 -18.96
CA ILE A 187 5.87 6.01 -19.02
C ILE A 187 5.06 5.82 -17.73
N GLY A 188 3.80 5.44 -17.86
CA GLY A 188 2.91 5.15 -16.74
C GLY A 188 1.83 6.20 -16.54
N CYS A 189 0.85 5.84 -15.75
CA CYS A 189 -0.21 6.75 -15.32
C CYS A 189 0.31 7.70 -14.21
N PRO A 190 -0.45 8.77 -13.88
CA PRO A 190 -0.10 9.65 -12.76
C PRO A 190 0.10 8.87 -11.46
N GLN A 191 1.14 9.22 -10.72
CA GLN A 191 1.45 8.63 -9.43
C GLN A 191 0.95 9.51 -8.29
N LEU A 192 0.25 8.91 -7.33
CA LEU A 192 -0.11 9.49 -6.03
C LEU A 192 0.78 8.83 -4.97
N PRO A 193 1.99 9.33 -4.74
CA PRO A 193 2.95 8.66 -3.87
C PRO A 193 2.52 8.74 -2.40
N THR A 194 2.92 7.76 -1.60
CA THR A 194 2.85 7.86 -0.15
C THR A 194 3.81 8.98 0.31
N THR A 195 3.26 10.04 0.88
CA THR A 195 4.02 11.24 1.26
C THR A 195 4.42 11.23 2.74
N LEU A 196 3.62 10.60 3.59
CA LEU A 196 3.87 10.49 5.02
C LEU A 196 4.57 9.17 5.39
N PRO A 197 5.38 9.14 6.46
CA PRO A 197 5.84 7.88 7.02
C PRO A 197 4.67 6.99 7.43
N THR A 198 4.85 5.68 7.38
CA THR A 198 3.87 4.72 7.92
C THR A 198 4.13 4.48 9.41
N LEU A 199 3.11 4.02 10.16
CA LEU A 199 3.28 3.79 11.60
C LEU A 199 4.38 2.77 11.91
N ASP A 200 4.51 1.71 11.11
CA ASP A 200 5.53 0.69 11.30
C ASP A 200 6.97 1.19 11.04
N GLU A 201 7.13 2.26 10.27
CA GLU A 201 8.42 2.94 10.08
C GLU A 201 8.84 3.73 11.33
N LEU A 202 7.87 4.23 12.10
CA LEU A 202 8.10 5.11 13.24
C LEU A 202 8.15 4.37 14.59
N ILE A 203 7.40 3.27 14.72
CA ILE A 203 7.37 2.49 15.96
C ILE A 203 8.75 1.95 16.31
N GLY A 204 9.21 2.31 17.52
CA GLY A 204 10.55 1.95 18.01
C GLY A 204 11.67 2.89 17.54
N LEU A 205 11.36 3.91 16.72
CA LEU A 205 12.25 5.01 16.37
C LEU A 205 11.86 6.32 17.08
N HIS A 206 10.57 6.51 17.35
CA HIS A 206 10.01 7.68 18.01
C HIS A 206 9.19 7.28 19.23
N ASP A 207 9.28 8.06 20.30
CA ASP A 207 8.54 7.84 21.54
C ASP A 207 7.04 8.05 21.33
N ASP A 208 6.65 9.05 20.54
CA ASP A 208 5.28 9.31 20.12
C ASP A 208 5.17 9.35 18.58
N PRO A 209 4.91 8.19 17.95
CA PRO A 209 4.75 8.14 16.51
C PRO A 209 3.51 8.87 15.99
N VAL A 210 2.46 9.01 16.81
CA VAL A 210 1.25 9.75 16.46
C VAL A 210 1.55 11.23 16.35
N GLN A 211 2.15 11.83 17.40
CA GLN A 211 2.50 13.24 17.38
C GLN A 211 3.49 13.53 16.24
N HIS A 212 4.49 12.66 16.03
CA HIS A 212 5.43 12.82 14.93
C HIS A 212 4.74 12.88 13.56
N LEU A 213 3.75 12.02 13.31
CA LEU A 213 2.96 12.06 12.06
C LEU A 213 2.11 13.32 11.95
N LEU A 214 1.47 13.75 13.03
CA LEU A 214 0.69 14.98 13.04
C LEU A 214 1.55 16.21 12.74
N ASP A 215 2.76 16.27 13.31
CA ASP A 215 3.72 17.37 13.05
C ASP A 215 4.21 17.37 11.58
N ARG A 216 4.29 16.20 10.94
CA ARG A 216 4.73 16.07 9.54
C ARG A 216 3.62 16.23 8.52
N SER A 217 2.36 16.18 8.93
CA SER A 217 1.22 16.26 7.99
C SER A 217 1.10 17.63 7.31
N GLY A 218 1.62 18.68 7.95
CA GLY A 218 1.87 20.01 7.38
C GLY A 218 0.73 20.63 6.58
N ASP A 219 1.07 21.66 5.82
CA ASP A 219 0.19 22.33 4.88
C ASP A 219 0.28 21.62 3.51
N GLY A 220 -0.88 21.29 2.94
CA GLY A 220 -0.98 20.66 1.62
C GLY A 220 -1.66 19.29 1.65
N ASP A 221 -1.89 18.77 0.46
CA ASP A 221 -2.50 17.46 0.29
C ASP A 221 -1.49 16.35 0.56
N GLN A 222 -1.91 15.31 1.28
CA GLN A 222 -1.04 14.21 1.72
C GLN A 222 -1.63 12.85 1.35
N VAL A 223 -0.77 11.84 1.30
CA VAL A 223 -1.16 10.43 1.19
C VAL A 223 -0.52 9.65 2.33
N PHE A 224 -1.34 9.04 3.15
CA PHE A 224 -0.91 8.11 4.20
C PHE A 224 -1.25 6.67 3.82
N THR A 225 -0.29 5.77 3.97
CA THR A 225 -0.50 4.34 3.76
C THR A 225 -0.63 3.63 5.09
N ALA A 226 -1.77 3.00 5.31
CA ALA A 226 -2.05 2.05 6.40
C ALA A 226 -1.95 0.61 5.87
N HIS A 227 -1.60 -0.34 6.72
CA HIS A 227 -1.64 -1.77 6.42
C HIS A 227 -2.77 -2.43 7.22
N ALA A 228 -3.64 -3.16 6.55
CA ALA A 228 -4.80 -3.76 7.21
C ALA A 228 -4.41 -4.68 8.38
N GLU A 229 -3.25 -5.32 8.31
CA GLU A 229 -2.69 -6.18 9.33
C GLU A 229 -2.27 -5.43 10.60
N LEU A 230 -1.88 -4.17 10.46
CA LEU A 230 -1.30 -3.34 11.52
C LEU A 230 -2.35 -2.37 12.08
N GLU A 231 -2.78 -1.40 11.28
CA GLU A 231 -3.76 -0.38 11.65
C GLU A 231 -5.18 -0.98 11.82
N GLY A 232 -5.51 -2.05 11.12
CA GLY A 232 -6.73 -2.85 11.38
C GLY A 232 -6.57 -3.88 12.50
N GLY A 233 -5.35 -4.01 13.04
CA GLY A 233 -4.97 -4.93 14.09
C GLY A 233 -4.65 -4.23 15.41
N ARG A 234 -3.40 -4.40 15.87
CA ARG A 234 -2.92 -3.87 17.15
C ARG A 234 -2.74 -2.36 17.19
N LEU A 235 -2.55 -1.73 16.03
CA LEU A 235 -2.32 -0.29 15.94
C LEU A 235 -3.62 0.50 15.77
N ILE A 236 -4.79 -0.13 15.89
CA ILE A 236 -6.08 0.51 15.61
C ILE A 236 -6.35 1.73 16.50
N GLU A 237 -5.95 1.67 17.77
CA GLU A 237 -6.11 2.80 18.69
C GLU A 237 -5.17 3.97 18.35
N LEU A 238 -3.94 3.69 17.92
CA LEU A 238 -3.00 4.72 17.47
C LEU A 238 -3.49 5.33 16.16
N PHE A 239 -3.99 4.50 15.26
CA PHE A 239 -4.54 4.97 13.99
C PHE A 239 -5.80 5.82 14.19
N GLU A 240 -6.68 5.46 15.13
CA GLU A 240 -7.83 6.29 15.46
C GLU A 240 -7.39 7.67 15.97
N LYS A 241 -6.35 7.76 16.82
CA LYS A 241 -5.80 9.06 17.28
C LYS A 241 -5.30 9.90 16.10
N LEU A 242 -4.69 9.28 15.08
CA LEU A 242 -4.27 9.98 13.85
C LEU A 242 -5.47 10.54 13.09
N LEU A 243 -6.53 9.75 12.86
CA LEU A 243 -7.73 10.23 12.18
C LEU A 243 -8.35 11.44 12.88
N VAL A 244 -8.43 11.40 14.21
CA VAL A 244 -8.92 12.53 15.02
C VAL A 244 -7.98 13.72 14.94
N GLY A 245 -6.68 13.51 15.06
CA GLY A 245 -5.65 14.54 14.99
C GLY A 245 -5.63 15.27 13.64
N TRP A 246 -5.60 14.54 12.54
CA TRP A 246 -5.63 15.12 11.18
C TRP A 246 -6.90 15.95 10.93
N ARG A 247 -8.06 15.48 11.40
CA ARG A 247 -9.29 16.29 11.34
C ARG A 247 -9.19 17.57 12.16
N SER A 248 -8.61 17.49 13.35
CA SER A 248 -8.40 18.67 14.19
C SER A 248 -7.44 19.67 13.54
N GLN A 249 -6.54 19.22 12.68
CA GLN A 249 -5.66 20.06 11.87
C GLN A 249 -6.34 20.60 10.59
N GLY A 250 -7.61 20.22 10.34
CA GLY A 250 -8.38 20.70 9.19
C GLY A 250 -8.22 19.87 7.93
N HIS A 251 -7.66 18.66 8.02
CA HIS A 251 -7.61 17.73 6.88
C HIS A 251 -8.97 17.08 6.64
N GLU A 252 -9.39 17.04 5.38
CA GLU A 252 -10.46 16.20 4.89
C GLU A 252 -9.87 14.81 4.58
N LEU A 253 -10.37 13.76 5.26
CA LEU A 253 -9.92 12.39 5.09
C LEU A 253 -10.68 11.76 3.92
N VAL A 254 -9.97 11.49 2.83
CA VAL A 254 -10.53 11.06 1.55
C VAL A 254 -9.88 9.76 1.04
N ASP A 255 -10.42 9.18 -0.03
CA ASP A 255 -9.76 8.15 -0.80
C ASP A 255 -8.82 8.73 -1.87
N LEU A 256 -8.03 7.87 -2.53
CA LEU A 256 -7.09 8.29 -3.58
C LEU A 256 -7.84 8.83 -4.80
N ALA A 257 -9.00 8.25 -5.16
CA ALA A 257 -9.78 8.72 -6.30
C ALA A 257 -10.27 10.15 -6.07
N THR A 258 -10.78 10.46 -4.88
CA THR A 258 -11.19 11.81 -4.51
C THR A 258 -10.03 12.81 -4.53
N LEU A 259 -8.83 12.40 -4.11
CA LEU A 259 -7.64 13.23 -4.26
C LEU A 259 -7.29 13.42 -5.75
N TYR A 260 -7.28 12.35 -6.53
CA TYR A 260 -6.98 12.39 -7.97
C TYR A 260 -7.92 13.33 -8.74
N GLU A 261 -9.22 13.34 -8.43
CA GLU A 261 -10.21 14.20 -9.09
C GLU A 261 -9.95 15.72 -8.88
N THR A 262 -9.12 16.09 -7.88
CA THR A 262 -8.72 17.49 -7.67
C THR A 262 -7.51 17.91 -8.49
N LEU A 263 -6.85 16.99 -9.14
CA LEU A 263 -5.62 17.22 -9.90
C LEU A 263 -5.92 17.47 -11.38
N ASP A 264 -5.13 18.34 -11.99
CA ASP A 264 -5.00 18.38 -13.43
C ASP A 264 -3.79 17.51 -13.85
N PRO A 265 -4.01 16.32 -14.41
CA PRO A 265 -2.92 15.44 -14.78
C PRO A 265 -1.95 16.04 -15.81
N THR A 266 -2.38 17.05 -16.56
CA THR A 266 -1.55 17.69 -17.60
C THR A 266 -0.50 18.66 -17.01
N THR A 267 -0.76 19.16 -15.81
CA THR A 267 0.10 20.14 -15.10
C THR A 267 1.01 19.48 -14.05
N LEU A 268 0.85 18.19 -13.80
CA LEU A 268 1.67 17.48 -12.80
C LEU A 268 3.17 17.53 -13.18
N PRO A 269 4.06 17.72 -12.19
CA PRO A 269 5.50 17.68 -12.43
C PRO A 269 5.91 16.31 -12.98
N ARG A 270 6.92 16.31 -13.85
CA ARG A 270 7.53 15.09 -14.37
C ARG A 270 8.76 14.77 -13.55
N CYS A 271 8.82 13.57 -12.95
CA CYS A 271 9.93 13.18 -12.09
C CYS A 271 10.36 11.75 -12.42
N GLU A 272 11.66 11.49 -12.34
CA GLU A 272 12.19 10.12 -12.44
C GLU A 272 11.73 9.27 -11.26
N VAL A 273 11.43 8.00 -11.56
CA VAL A 273 11.26 6.97 -10.55
C VAL A 273 12.59 6.28 -10.34
N ILE A 274 13.16 6.46 -9.17
CA ILE A 274 14.48 5.92 -8.82
C ILE A 274 14.39 4.95 -7.63
N GLN A 275 15.45 4.18 -7.42
CA GLN A 275 15.59 3.35 -6.22
C GLN A 275 16.23 4.18 -5.11
N GLY A 276 15.49 4.41 -4.03
CA GLY A 276 15.93 5.18 -2.86
C GLY A 276 15.73 4.44 -1.55
N THR A 277 16.36 4.93 -0.49
CA THR A 277 16.16 4.43 0.88
C THR A 277 15.19 5.32 1.64
N VAL A 278 14.38 4.71 2.50
CA VAL A 278 13.44 5.42 3.38
C VAL A 278 13.75 5.03 4.83
N PRO A 279 13.83 5.99 5.75
CA PRO A 279 14.04 5.70 7.18
C PRO A 279 13.02 4.68 7.71
N GLY A 280 13.46 3.74 8.53
CA GLY A 280 12.60 2.67 9.06
C GLY A 280 12.38 1.48 8.11
N ARG A 281 12.74 1.58 6.83
CA ARG A 281 12.64 0.49 5.84
C ARG A 281 14.00 -0.14 5.54
N SER A 282 14.01 -1.43 5.26
CA SER A 282 15.22 -2.16 4.82
C SER A 282 15.25 -2.26 3.30
N GLY A 283 16.44 -2.04 2.71
CA GLY A 283 16.64 -2.09 1.26
C GLY A 283 16.24 -0.78 0.57
N THR A 284 15.95 -0.86 -0.72
CA THR A 284 15.52 0.27 -1.53
C THR A 284 14.06 0.13 -1.94
N LEU A 285 13.41 1.25 -2.15
CA LEU A 285 12.03 1.39 -2.63
C LEU A 285 12.03 2.25 -3.89
N ALA A 286 10.97 2.16 -4.68
CA ALA A 286 10.72 3.13 -5.74
C ALA A 286 10.31 4.47 -5.11
N VAL A 287 11.05 5.51 -5.44
CA VAL A 287 10.83 6.86 -4.92
C VAL A 287 10.81 7.87 -6.05
N GLN A 288 10.05 8.95 -5.85
CA GLN A 288 10.12 10.13 -6.68
C GLN A 288 11.50 10.77 -6.54
N GLU A 289 12.15 11.13 -7.63
CA GLU A 289 13.43 11.83 -7.59
C GLU A 289 13.33 13.12 -6.75
N GLY A 290 14.34 13.34 -5.91
CA GLY A 290 14.37 14.46 -4.97
C GLY A 290 13.63 14.23 -3.65
N PHE A 291 12.92 13.12 -3.48
CA PHE A 291 12.30 12.75 -2.22
C PHE A 291 13.36 12.44 -1.16
N LYS A 292 13.24 13.04 0.03
CA LYS A 292 14.24 12.91 1.10
C LYS A 292 13.78 12.06 2.31
N GLY A 293 12.55 11.48 2.25
CA GLY A 293 11.99 10.64 3.32
C GLY A 293 11.41 11.41 4.51
#